data_b97f8ccf52f101ddef7819f6c575d0f4
#
_entry.id   b97f8ccf52f101ddef7819f6c575d0f4
#
_cell.length_a   1.000
_cell.length_b   1.000
_cell.length_c   1.000
_cell.angle_alpha   90.00
_cell.angle_beta   90.00
_cell.angle_gamma   90.00
#
_symmetry.space_group_name_H-M   'P 1'
#
loop_
_entity.id
_entity.type
_entity.pdbx_description
1 polymer ?
#
loop_
_entity_poly.entity_id
_entity_poly.type
_entity_poly.pdbx_seq_one_letter_code
_entity_poly.pdbx_strand_id
1 'polypeptide(L)'
;MQEIILSQEHKAWKHYLLAVKSKDNKNSDNLPDITVIKKEVTIDKAHLATYQSVCKFQKSDELSATYLHILAHTLFMELLTQKEFPFALLGMVHLKNTISYYQRVTSKDKLEIQVSFGEMGVHPKGKVVPIITRIYSKGKLVYEEVAENLKRVSSGESGEKVKARIEDDVLMGGS
;
A
#
# COMPACT_ATOMS: atom_id res chain seq x y z
N MET A 1 -3.78 16.79 7.40
CA MET A 1 -3.50 15.34 7.60
C MET A 1 -4.47 14.78 8.63
N GLN A 2 -5.25 13.80 8.27
CA GLN A 2 -6.18 13.09 9.15
C GLN A 2 -5.54 11.75 9.57
N GLU A 3 -5.55 11.44 10.86
CA GLU A 3 -5.05 10.16 11.36
C GLU A 3 -6.23 9.26 11.78
N ILE A 4 -6.19 8.00 11.35
CA ILE A 4 -7.14 6.97 11.72
C ILE A 4 -6.38 5.89 12.52
N ILE A 5 -6.67 5.79 13.81
CA ILE A 5 -6.02 4.81 14.69
C ILE A 5 -6.89 3.55 14.78
N LEU A 6 -6.37 2.41 14.32
CA LEU A 6 -7.09 1.15 14.37
C LEU A 6 -6.96 0.46 15.73
N SER A 7 -8.08 -0.10 16.22
CA SER A 7 -8.08 -0.99 17.38
C SER A 7 -7.46 -2.35 17.04
N GLN A 8 -7.07 -3.12 18.08
CA GLN A 8 -6.51 -4.47 17.90
C GLN A 8 -7.51 -5.46 17.26
N GLU A 9 -8.81 -5.27 17.49
CA GLU A 9 -9.88 -6.18 17.01
C GLU A 9 -10.43 -5.80 15.62
N HIS A 10 -9.68 -5.08 14.81
CA HIS A 10 -10.16 -4.63 13.52
C HIS A 10 -10.45 -5.81 12.56
N LYS A 11 -11.71 -5.90 12.06
CA LYS A 11 -12.18 -7.03 11.24
C LYS A 11 -11.99 -6.76 9.74
N ALA A 12 -10.96 -7.32 9.15
CA ALA A 12 -10.58 -7.12 7.74
C ALA A 12 -11.69 -7.45 6.71
N TRP A 13 -12.58 -8.42 6.98
CA TRP A 13 -13.60 -8.86 6.01
C TRP A 13 -14.59 -7.75 5.57
N LYS A 14 -14.84 -6.76 6.47
CA LYS A 14 -15.71 -5.61 6.15
C LYS A 14 -15.18 -4.79 4.97
N HIS A 15 -13.87 -4.67 4.84
CA HIS A 15 -13.23 -3.90 3.76
C HIS A 15 -13.42 -4.57 2.41
N TYR A 16 -13.42 -5.89 2.33
CA TYR A 16 -13.68 -6.60 1.07
C TYR A 16 -15.10 -6.34 0.57
N LEU A 17 -16.10 -6.30 1.47
CA LEU A 17 -17.46 -5.94 1.10
C LEU A 17 -17.60 -4.48 0.65
N LEU A 18 -16.89 -3.56 1.31
CA LEU A 18 -16.86 -2.15 0.92
C LEU A 18 -16.13 -1.97 -0.41
N ALA A 19 -15.03 -2.69 -0.65
CA ALA A 19 -14.30 -2.66 -1.91
C ALA A 19 -15.18 -3.02 -3.12
N VAL A 20 -16.01 -4.06 -2.99
CA VAL A 20 -16.95 -4.47 -4.06
C VAL A 20 -18.02 -3.40 -4.33
N LYS A 21 -18.41 -2.63 -3.32
CA LYS A 21 -19.42 -1.56 -3.43
C LYS A 21 -18.83 -0.20 -3.78
N SER A 22 -17.50 -0.06 -3.80
CA SER A 22 -16.84 1.20 -4.09
C SER A 22 -17.13 1.66 -5.52
N LYS A 23 -17.32 2.98 -5.70
CA LYS A 23 -17.61 3.61 -6.99
C LYS A 23 -16.67 4.78 -7.20
N ASP A 24 -16.39 5.09 -8.46
CA ASP A 24 -15.63 6.29 -8.80
C ASP A 24 -16.38 7.56 -8.37
N ASN A 25 -15.71 8.43 -7.62
CA ASN A 25 -16.20 9.77 -7.32
C ASN A 25 -15.69 10.72 -8.40
N LYS A 26 -16.58 11.09 -9.31
CA LYS A 26 -16.25 11.96 -10.46
C LYS A 26 -15.88 13.41 -10.08
N ASN A 27 -16.08 13.79 -8.82
CA ASN A 27 -15.89 15.16 -8.35
C ASN A 27 -14.53 15.40 -7.65
N SER A 28 -13.70 14.39 -7.51
CA SER A 28 -12.40 14.52 -6.86
C SER A 28 -11.33 13.76 -7.62
N ASP A 29 -10.30 14.47 -8.02
CA ASP A 29 -9.10 13.93 -8.67
C ASP A 29 -7.89 13.84 -7.73
N ASN A 30 -8.06 14.31 -6.49
CA ASN A 30 -6.98 14.33 -5.50
C ASN A 30 -7.12 13.20 -4.50
N LEU A 31 -5.99 12.63 -4.10
CA LEU A 31 -5.95 11.67 -3.00
C LEU A 31 -6.12 12.41 -1.66
N PRO A 32 -6.87 11.83 -0.71
CA PRO A 32 -7.03 12.44 0.60
C PRO A 32 -5.74 12.37 1.42
N ASP A 33 -5.49 13.39 2.23
CA ASP A 33 -4.37 13.42 3.18
C ASP A 33 -4.75 12.66 4.46
N ILE A 34 -4.75 11.33 4.37
CA ILE A 34 -5.14 10.40 5.43
C ILE A 34 -3.99 9.45 5.72
N THR A 35 -3.72 9.19 6.99
CA THR A 35 -2.83 8.14 7.46
C THR A 35 -3.57 7.18 8.39
N VAL A 36 -3.55 5.89 8.06
CA VAL A 36 -4.08 4.81 8.92
C VAL A 36 -2.94 4.27 9.76
N ILE A 37 -3.13 4.22 11.08
CA ILE A 37 -2.10 3.84 12.05
C ILE A 37 -2.59 2.69 12.92
N LYS A 38 -1.75 1.68 13.11
CA LYS A 38 -1.94 0.64 14.13
C LYS A 38 -0.71 0.56 15.01
N LYS A 39 -0.91 0.84 16.30
CA LYS A 39 0.15 0.83 17.33
C LYS A 39 0.19 -0.52 18.06
N GLU A 40 1.33 -0.79 18.71
CA GLU A 40 1.52 -1.98 19.56
C GLU A 40 1.16 -3.31 18.86
N VAL A 41 1.47 -3.41 17.56
CA VAL A 41 1.22 -4.63 16.79
C VAL A 41 2.12 -5.74 17.30
N THR A 42 1.50 -6.79 17.82
CA THR A 42 2.16 -8.02 18.26
C THR A 42 2.03 -9.09 17.17
N ILE A 43 3.04 -9.93 17.04
CA ILE A 43 3.08 -10.96 16.01
C ILE A 43 2.44 -12.24 16.53
N ASP A 44 1.43 -12.72 15.83
CA ASP A 44 0.88 -14.06 16.03
C ASP A 44 1.87 -15.09 15.48
N LYS A 45 2.50 -15.84 16.38
CA LYS A 45 3.52 -16.85 16.03
C LYS A 45 2.93 -18.02 15.24
N ALA A 46 1.67 -18.37 15.46
CA ALA A 46 1.02 -19.43 14.70
C ALA A 46 0.77 -18.97 13.25
N HIS A 47 0.34 -17.73 13.05
CA HIS A 47 0.20 -17.13 11.75
C HIS A 47 1.56 -17.01 11.03
N LEU A 48 2.62 -16.57 11.71
CA LEU A 48 3.96 -16.49 11.15
C LEU A 48 4.45 -17.88 10.71
N ALA A 49 4.28 -18.90 11.55
CA ALA A 49 4.70 -20.28 11.23
C ALA A 49 3.94 -20.84 10.02
N THR A 50 2.63 -20.57 9.92
CA THR A 50 1.81 -20.95 8.76
C THR A 50 2.31 -20.28 7.50
N TYR A 51 2.55 -18.95 7.54
CA TYR A 51 3.10 -18.20 6.42
C TYR A 51 4.44 -18.76 5.94
N GLN A 52 5.37 -18.99 6.87
CA GLN A 52 6.69 -19.55 6.54
C GLN A 52 6.58 -20.94 5.90
N SER A 53 5.67 -21.78 6.38
CA SER A 53 5.40 -23.10 5.82
C SER A 53 4.88 -23.02 4.39
N VAL A 54 3.89 -22.17 4.11
CA VAL A 54 3.31 -21.99 2.78
C VAL A 54 4.33 -21.45 1.79
N CYS A 55 5.14 -20.47 2.22
CA CYS A 55 6.19 -19.86 1.40
C CYS A 55 7.48 -20.71 1.32
N LYS A 56 7.53 -21.85 1.99
CA LYS A 56 8.73 -22.72 2.09
C LYS A 56 9.95 -22.00 2.66
N PHE A 57 9.73 -21.05 3.56
CA PHE A 57 10.81 -20.40 4.30
C PHE A 57 11.26 -21.27 5.48
N GLN A 58 12.51 -21.12 5.88
CA GLN A 58 12.98 -21.72 7.14
C GLN A 58 12.25 -21.09 8.32
N LYS A 59 11.89 -21.91 9.31
CA LYS A 59 11.30 -21.44 10.56
C LYS A 59 12.28 -20.50 11.27
N SER A 60 11.83 -19.32 11.58
CA SER A 60 12.63 -18.26 12.22
C SER A 60 11.72 -17.34 13.01
N ASP A 61 12.26 -16.71 14.05
CA ASP A 61 11.60 -15.57 14.72
C ASP A 61 11.72 -14.29 13.87
N GLU A 62 12.62 -14.23 12.89
CA GLU A 62 12.81 -13.08 12.02
C GLU A 62 11.64 -12.92 11.06
N LEU A 63 11.15 -11.68 10.91
CA LEU A 63 10.08 -11.34 10.00
C LEU A 63 10.66 -11.00 8.63
N SER A 64 10.22 -11.71 7.58
CA SER A 64 10.60 -11.36 6.22
C SER A 64 9.91 -10.05 5.77
N ALA A 65 10.52 -9.36 4.80
CA ALA A 65 9.93 -8.15 4.21
C ALA A 65 8.52 -8.39 3.66
N THR A 66 8.30 -9.55 3.04
CA THR A 66 6.98 -9.94 2.52
C THR A 66 5.96 -10.27 3.61
N TYR A 67 6.39 -10.75 4.78
CA TYR A 67 5.50 -10.91 5.92
C TYR A 67 5.06 -9.57 6.51
N LEU A 68 5.96 -8.58 6.56
CA LEU A 68 5.64 -7.22 6.98
C LEU A 68 4.61 -6.56 6.05
N HIS A 69 4.69 -6.80 4.74
CA HIS A 69 3.65 -6.41 3.78
C HIS A 69 2.28 -7.00 4.14
N ILE A 70 2.21 -8.30 4.47
CA ILE A 70 0.95 -8.95 4.85
C ILE A 70 0.37 -8.35 6.13
N LEU A 71 1.21 -8.04 7.12
CA LEU A 71 0.76 -7.38 8.36
C LEU A 71 0.12 -6.02 8.09
N ALA A 72 0.63 -5.28 7.11
CA ALA A 72 0.11 -3.96 6.73
C ALA A 72 -1.16 -4.03 5.88
N HIS A 73 -1.49 -5.19 5.30
CA HIS A 73 -2.58 -5.31 4.32
C HIS A 73 -3.95 -4.85 4.85
N THR A 74 -4.26 -5.09 6.12
CA THR A 74 -5.51 -4.63 6.73
C THR A 74 -5.60 -3.10 6.74
N LEU A 75 -4.49 -2.40 7.05
CA LEU A 75 -4.42 -0.94 7.04
C LEU A 75 -4.53 -0.39 5.61
N PHE A 76 -3.90 -1.09 4.66
CA PHE A 76 -3.99 -0.79 3.24
C PHE A 76 -5.45 -0.81 2.77
N MET A 77 -6.20 -1.86 3.11
CA MET A 77 -7.62 -1.98 2.78
C MET A 77 -8.47 -0.92 3.51
N GLU A 78 -8.16 -0.60 4.78
CA GLU A 78 -8.82 0.49 5.50
C GLU A 78 -8.65 1.82 4.76
N LEU A 79 -7.41 2.16 4.36
CA LEU A 79 -7.11 3.39 3.64
C LEU A 79 -7.90 3.49 2.33
N LEU A 80 -7.94 2.44 1.54
CA LEU A 80 -8.63 2.41 0.24
C LEU A 80 -10.16 2.43 0.34
N THR A 81 -10.73 2.05 1.49
CA THR A 81 -12.18 2.05 1.70
C THR A 81 -12.72 3.31 2.37
N GLN A 82 -11.85 4.31 2.59
CA GLN A 82 -12.28 5.63 3.08
C GLN A 82 -13.21 6.30 2.06
N LYS A 83 -14.19 7.05 2.56
CA LYS A 83 -15.20 7.74 1.73
C LYS A 83 -14.59 8.77 0.79
N GLU A 84 -13.49 9.37 1.22
CA GLU A 84 -12.75 10.39 0.51
C GLU A 84 -11.87 9.81 -0.61
N PHE A 85 -11.66 8.49 -0.65
CA PHE A 85 -10.91 7.85 -1.72
C PHE A 85 -11.69 7.93 -3.04
N PRO A 86 -11.12 8.57 -4.10
CA PRO A 86 -11.91 8.96 -5.27
C PRO A 86 -12.17 7.84 -6.26
N PHE A 87 -11.56 6.66 -6.11
CA PHE A 87 -11.60 5.61 -7.12
C PHE A 87 -12.30 4.35 -6.63
N ALA A 88 -13.02 3.68 -7.56
CA ALA A 88 -13.47 2.32 -7.32
C ALA A 88 -12.28 1.37 -7.24
N LEU A 89 -12.28 0.49 -6.23
CA LEU A 89 -11.21 -0.49 -6.02
C LEU A 89 -11.22 -1.57 -7.10
N LEU A 90 -12.41 -1.98 -7.54
CA LEU A 90 -12.53 -2.93 -8.63
C LEU A 90 -11.94 -2.35 -9.93
N GLY A 91 -11.04 -3.11 -10.53
CA GLY A 91 -10.33 -2.71 -11.76
C GLY A 91 -9.05 -1.93 -11.51
N MET A 92 -8.66 -1.65 -10.26
CA MET A 92 -7.30 -1.21 -9.96
C MET A 92 -6.31 -2.37 -10.16
N VAL A 93 -5.15 -2.05 -10.74
CA VAL A 93 -4.10 -3.02 -11.06
C VAL A 93 -2.84 -2.67 -10.28
N HIS A 94 -2.32 -3.61 -9.53
CA HIS A 94 -1.01 -3.45 -8.89
C HIS A 94 0.08 -3.48 -9.95
N LEU A 95 0.90 -2.43 -10.03
CA LEU A 95 1.97 -2.29 -11.03
C LEU A 95 3.33 -2.70 -10.48
N LYS A 96 3.66 -2.17 -9.29
CA LYS A 96 5.01 -2.26 -8.74
C LYS A 96 4.97 -2.19 -7.24
N ASN A 97 5.89 -2.91 -6.61
CA ASN A 97 6.16 -2.81 -5.19
C ASN A 97 7.64 -2.55 -4.97
N THR A 98 7.97 -1.46 -4.28
CA THR A 98 9.34 -1.13 -3.90
C THR A 98 9.45 -1.20 -2.39
N ILE A 99 10.31 -2.11 -1.90
CA ILE A 99 10.46 -2.37 -0.47
C ILE A 99 11.89 -2.01 -0.05
N SER A 100 12.01 -1.19 0.99
CA SER A 100 13.26 -0.88 1.69
C SER A 100 13.18 -1.45 3.10
N TYR A 101 14.02 -2.43 3.41
CA TYR A 101 14.08 -3.08 4.71
C TYR A 101 15.37 -2.66 5.43
N TYR A 102 15.24 -1.68 6.32
CA TYR A 102 16.38 -0.98 6.94
C TYR A 102 16.97 -1.74 8.13
N GLN A 103 16.12 -2.43 8.89
CA GLN A 103 16.56 -3.15 10.09
C GLN A 103 15.71 -4.41 10.28
N ARG A 104 16.37 -5.53 10.58
CA ARG A 104 15.71 -6.79 10.91
C ARG A 104 14.88 -6.66 12.18
N VAL A 105 13.68 -7.18 12.15
CA VAL A 105 12.75 -7.29 13.28
C VAL A 105 12.29 -8.73 13.44
N THR A 106 11.87 -9.06 14.66
CA THR A 106 11.52 -10.43 15.05
C THR A 106 10.09 -10.50 15.58
N SER A 107 9.59 -11.70 15.79
CA SER A 107 8.27 -11.94 16.38
C SER A 107 8.14 -11.44 17.84
N LYS A 108 9.23 -11.02 18.47
CA LYS A 108 9.25 -10.45 19.84
C LYS A 108 9.12 -8.93 19.84
N ASP A 109 9.31 -8.29 18.69
CA ASP A 109 9.23 -6.84 18.58
C ASP A 109 7.77 -6.39 18.52
N LYS A 110 7.49 -5.26 19.18
CA LYS A 110 6.24 -4.52 19.00
C LYS A 110 6.42 -3.52 17.89
N LEU A 111 5.49 -3.53 16.95
CA LEU A 111 5.56 -2.70 15.75
C LEU A 111 4.49 -1.61 15.77
N GLU A 112 4.78 -0.48 15.17
CA GLU A 112 3.81 0.50 14.74
C GLU A 112 3.78 0.49 13.22
N ILE A 113 2.59 0.33 12.63
CA ILE A 113 2.38 0.31 11.18
C ILE A 113 1.58 1.54 10.79
N GLN A 114 2.08 2.27 9.81
CA GLN A 114 1.43 3.44 9.22
C GLN A 114 1.27 3.23 7.73
N VAL A 115 0.07 3.55 7.19
CA VAL A 115 -0.22 3.47 5.75
C VAL A 115 -0.88 4.76 5.31
N SER A 116 -0.35 5.38 4.25
CA SER A 116 -0.83 6.65 3.71
C SER A 116 -0.78 6.64 2.18
N PHE A 117 -1.43 7.60 1.54
CA PHE A 117 -1.22 7.83 0.11
C PHE A 117 0.09 8.58 -0.14
N GLY A 118 0.72 8.30 -1.28
CA GLY A 118 1.77 9.12 -1.86
C GLY A 118 1.21 10.13 -2.86
N GLU A 119 2.10 10.85 -3.54
CA GLU A 119 1.72 11.76 -4.62
C GLU A 119 1.23 10.97 -5.84
N MET A 120 0.06 11.35 -6.37
CA MET A 120 -0.53 10.68 -7.52
C MET A 120 0.31 10.88 -8.77
N GLY A 121 0.64 9.78 -9.44
CA GLY A 121 1.39 9.77 -10.69
C GLY A 121 0.50 9.66 -11.92
N VAL A 122 1.13 9.85 -13.09
CA VAL A 122 0.50 9.70 -14.40
C VAL A 122 1.07 8.46 -15.10
N HIS A 123 0.19 7.71 -15.78
CA HIS A 123 0.55 6.54 -16.57
C HIS A 123 -0.20 6.58 -17.92
N PRO A 124 0.35 6.05 -19.03
CA PRO A 124 -0.34 6.06 -20.35
C PRO A 124 -1.76 5.47 -20.33
N LYS A 125 -2.06 4.60 -19.36
CA LYS A 125 -3.36 3.94 -19.23
C LYS A 125 -4.22 4.48 -18.08
N GLY A 126 -3.80 5.58 -17.40
CA GLY A 126 -4.57 6.15 -16.29
C GLY A 126 -3.73 6.85 -15.23
N LYS A 127 -4.19 6.80 -14.00
CA LYS A 127 -3.55 7.43 -12.83
C LYS A 127 -2.86 6.39 -11.96
N VAL A 128 -1.66 6.68 -11.49
CA VAL A 128 -0.95 5.84 -10.51
C VAL A 128 -1.25 6.35 -9.12
N VAL A 129 -1.74 5.46 -8.28
CA VAL A 129 -2.03 5.71 -6.86
C VAL A 129 -0.96 5.01 -6.02
N PRO A 130 0.05 5.74 -5.53
CA PRO A 130 1.03 5.16 -4.63
C PRO A 130 0.45 5.03 -3.23
N ILE A 131 0.70 3.89 -2.58
CA ILE A 131 0.41 3.68 -1.18
C ILE A 131 1.72 3.42 -0.47
N ILE A 132 1.98 4.19 0.57
CA ILE A 132 3.22 4.17 1.33
C ILE A 132 2.94 3.49 2.66
N THR A 133 3.65 2.40 2.92
CA THR A 133 3.64 1.70 4.21
C THR A 133 4.95 1.99 4.93
N ARG A 134 4.88 2.44 6.18
CA ARG A 134 6.01 2.60 7.07
C ARG A 134 5.81 1.78 8.33
N ILE A 135 6.82 1.01 8.71
CA ILE A 135 6.79 0.22 9.94
C ILE A 135 7.93 0.67 10.84
N TYR A 136 7.57 0.90 12.09
CA TYR A 136 8.49 1.34 13.13
C TYR A 136 8.60 0.28 14.21
N SER A 137 9.80 0.12 14.77
CA SER A 137 10.08 -0.63 15.99
C SER A 137 10.85 0.27 16.95
N LYS A 138 10.37 0.42 18.19
CA LYS A 138 10.98 1.29 19.20
C LYS A 138 11.23 2.72 18.70
N GLY A 139 10.27 3.25 17.92
CA GLY A 139 10.35 4.60 17.32
C GLY A 139 11.30 4.75 16.13
N LYS A 140 11.97 3.69 15.69
CA LYS A 140 12.86 3.71 14.51
C LYS A 140 12.16 3.12 13.30
N LEU A 141 12.29 3.77 12.14
CA LEU A 141 11.82 3.23 10.86
C LEU A 141 12.64 1.98 10.51
N VAL A 142 11.96 0.84 10.38
CA VAL A 142 12.58 -0.45 10.06
C VAL A 142 12.22 -0.96 8.67
N TYR A 143 11.11 -0.49 8.12
CA TYR A 143 10.60 -0.92 6.83
C TYR A 143 9.83 0.21 6.16
N GLU A 144 10.04 0.39 4.87
CA GLU A 144 9.23 1.25 4.02
C GLU A 144 8.87 0.52 2.73
N GLU A 145 7.63 0.68 2.30
CA GLU A 145 7.13 0.12 1.05
C GLU A 145 6.36 1.19 0.29
N VAL A 146 6.56 1.23 -1.03
CA VAL A 146 5.74 1.99 -1.96
C VAL A 146 5.08 1.03 -2.93
N ALA A 147 3.76 0.89 -2.80
CA ALA A 147 2.92 0.07 -3.67
C ALA A 147 2.23 0.96 -4.70
N GLU A 148 2.62 0.86 -5.97
CA GLU A 148 2.05 1.62 -7.07
C GLU A 148 0.86 0.87 -7.67
N ASN A 149 -0.31 1.50 -7.68
CA ASN A 149 -1.55 0.91 -8.16
C ASN A 149 -2.13 1.77 -9.30
N LEU A 150 -2.44 1.15 -10.43
CA LEU A 150 -3.02 1.82 -11.59
C LEU A 150 -4.53 1.84 -11.51
N LYS A 151 -5.11 3.02 -11.51
CA LYS A 151 -6.51 3.25 -11.87
C LYS A 151 -6.59 3.53 -13.34
N ARG A 152 -7.16 2.60 -14.10
CA ARG A 152 -7.40 2.81 -15.53
C ARG A 152 -8.46 3.88 -15.74
N VAL A 153 -8.19 4.81 -16.66
CA VAL A 153 -9.15 5.81 -17.15
C VAL A 153 -9.42 5.48 -18.61
N SER A 154 -10.69 5.45 -19.02
CA SER A 154 -11.03 5.23 -20.41
C SER A 154 -10.41 6.33 -21.28
N SER A 155 -9.81 5.92 -22.40
CA SER A 155 -8.95 6.68 -23.28
C SER A 155 -9.68 7.84 -23.99
N GLY A 156 -9.95 8.92 -23.24
CA GLY A 156 -10.46 10.16 -23.81
C GLY A 156 -9.55 11.36 -23.63
N GLU A 157 -8.71 11.39 -22.58
CA GLU A 157 -8.04 12.64 -22.19
C GLU A 157 -6.54 12.56 -21.85
N SER A 158 -5.92 11.39 -21.75
CA SER A 158 -4.53 11.29 -21.23
C SER A 158 -3.47 10.68 -22.17
N GLY A 159 -3.86 10.13 -23.30
CA GLY A 159 -2.94 9.35 -24.15
C GLY A 159 -1.86 10.16 -24.85
N GLU A 160 -2.14 11.36 -25.30
CA GLU A 160 -1.19 12.17 -26.12
C GLU A 160 -0.11 12.86 -25.27
N LYS A 161 -0.46 13.42 -24.11
CA LYS A 161 0.51 14.15 -23.27
C LYS A 161 1.57 13.24 -22.61
N VAL A 162 1.26 11.97 -22.42
CA VAL A 162 2.16 11.01 -21.78
C VAL A 162 3.11 10.35 -22.77
N LYS A 163 2.70 10.16 -24.03
CA LYS A 163 3.61 9.68 -25.09
C LYS A 163 4.80 10.59 -25.28
N ALA A 164 4.58 11.91 -25.35
CA ALA A 164 5.64 12.89 -25.52
C ALA A 164 6.68 12.84 -24.37
N ARG A 165 6.23 12.64 -23.13
CA ARG A 165 7.12 12.63 -21.94
C ARG A 165 7.97 11.35 -21.85
N ILE A 166 7.44 10.20 -22.29
CA ILE A 166 8.21 8.93 -22.32
C ILE A 166 9.27 8.95 -23.42
N GLU A 167 8.98 9.57 -24.56
CA GLU A 167 9.96 9.71 -25.66
C GLU A 167 11.12 10.62 -25.23
N ASP A 168 10.87 11.68 -24.47
CA ASP A 168 11.91 12.57 -23.96
C ASP A 168 12.80 11.89 -22.90
N ASP A 169 12.22 11.10 -21.98
CA ASP A 169 12.98 10.38 -20.94
C ASP A 169 13.85 9.23 -21.53
N VAL A 170 13.41 8.59 -22.62
CA VAL A 170 14.19 7.53 -23.29
C VAL A 170 15.34 8.12 -24.09
N LEU A 171 15.20 9.32 -24.66
CA LEU A 171 16.25 10.00 -25.42
C LEU A 171 17.33 10.64 -24.54
N MET A 172 17.04 10.92 -23.27
CA MET A 172 18.00 11.52 -22.32
C MET A 172 18.78 10.49 -21.49
N GLY A 173 18.45 9.21 -21.56
CA GLY A 173 19.09 8.10 -20.80
C GLY A 173 20.20 7.35 -21.55
N GLY A 174 20.66 7.85 -22.69
CA GLY A 174 21.69 7.25 -23.53
C GLY A 174 22.98 8.04 -23.55
N SER A 175 23.78 8.01 -22.49
CA SER A 175 25.21 8.41 -22.51
C SER A 175 25.97 7.61 -21.45
#